data_151c235f1ea9d82ff97dc68576d05e72
#
_entry.id   151c235f1ea9d82ff97dc68576d05e72
#
_cell.length_a   1.000
_cell.length_b   1.000
_cell.length_c   1.000
_cell.angle_alpha   90.00
_cell.angle_beta   90.00
_cell.angle_gamma   90.00
#
_symmetry.space_group_name_H-M   'P 1'
#
loop_
_entity.id
_entity.type
_entity.pdbx_description
1 polymer ?
#
loop_
_entity_poly.entity_id
_entity_poly.type
_entity_poly.pdbx_seq_one_letter_code
_entity_poly.pdbx_strand_id
1 'polypeptide(L)'
;MLFRSTQYLTGSCVAYFYNDQNIVYEIQADGSLAQTSIGNEYNFSNITSGSTTTGLSQATLAVASAQTNGTQGQMRVVDLAPYVDNAWGDAYTIVRVTLPYVQFVAATTAVV
;
A
#
# COMPACT_ATOMS: atom_id res chain seq x y z
N MET A 1 -9.64 2.08 -8.85
CA MET A 1 -10.88 1.79 -9.58
C MET A 1 -10.74 0.50 -10.35
N LEU A 2 -11.77 -0.28 -10.38
CA LEU A 2 -11.72 -1.56 -11.05
C LEU A 2 -12.94 -1.78 -11.89
N PHE A 3 -12.72 -2.21 -13.11
CA PHE A 3 -13.78 -2.73 -13.95
C PHE A 3 -13.87 -4.22 -13.79
N ARG A 4 -15.05 -4.71 -13.64
CA ARG A 4 -15.31 -6.11 -13.46
C ARG A 4 -16.28 -6.60 -14.50
N SER A 5 -15.85 -6.51 -15.73
CA SER A 5 -16.66 -7.01 -16.82
C SER A 5 -15.81 -7.78 -17.78
N THR A 6 -16.22 -8.98 -18.10
CA THR A 6 -15.53 -9.80 -19.09
C THR A 6 -15.65 -9.22 -20.49
N GLN A 7 -16.58 -8.28 -20.70
CA GLN A 7 -16.72 -7.60 -21.98
C GLN A 7 -15.47 -6.81 -22.36
N TYR A 8 -14.72 -6.35 -21.38
CA TYR A 8 -13.54 -5.52 -21.61
C TYR A 8 -12.26 -6.32 -21.78
N LEU A 9 -12.34 -7.65 -21.71
CA LEU A 9 -11.17 -8.52 -21.86
C LEU A 9 -10.88 -8.89 -23.31
N THR A 10 -11.86 -8.68 -24.19
CA THR A 10 -11.70 -8.98 -25.63
C THR A 10 -11.74 -7.67 -26.39
N GLY A 11 -10.66 -7.26 -26.98
CA GLY A 11 -10.55 -6.00 -27.68
C GLY A 11 -9.80 -4.96 -26.86
N SER A 12 -9.83 -3.71 -27.33
CA SER A 12 -9.12 -2.64 -26.64
C SER A 12 -9.98 -2.08 -25.52
N CYS A 13 -9.34 -1.86 -24.38
CA CYS A 13 -9.99 -1.21 -23.27
C CYS A 13 -9.04 -0.18 -22.66
N VAL A 14 -9.62 0.88 -22.08
CA VAL A 14 -8.85 1.95 -21.45
C VAL A 14 -9.05 1.86 -19.95
N ALA A 15 -7.94 1.79 -19.22
CA ALA A 15 -7.95 1.81 -17.76
C ALA A 15 -7.28 3.08 -17.27
N TYR A 16 -7.90 3.72 -16.28
CA TYR A 16 -7.32 4.90 -15.63
C TYR A 16 -6.76 4.47 -14.28
N PHE A 17 -5.56 4.95 -13.96
CA PHE A 17 -4.92 4.60 -12.71
C PHE A 17 -4.12 5.80 -12.19
N TYR A 18 -3.82 5.76 -10.90
CA TYR A 18 -3.02 6.80 -10.26
C TYR A 18 -1.54 6.43 -10.39
N ASN A 19 -0.73 7.35 -10.92
CA ASN A 19 0.70 7.14 -11.03
C ASN A 19 1.52 8.33 -10.50
N ASP A 20 0.90 9.22 -9.74
CA ASP A 20 1.57 10.37 -9.17
C ASP A 20 2.25 9.95 -7.86
N GLN A 21 3.55 10.31 -7.72
CA GLN A 21 4.33 9.97 -6.53
C GLN A 21 3.84 10.70 -5.27
N ASN A 22 3.08 11.78 -5.43
CA ASN A 22 2.63 12.58 -4.29
C ASN A 22 1.30 12.10 -3.70
N ILE A 23 0.70 11.08 -4.27
CA ILE A 23 -0.56 10.54 -3.75
C ILE A 23 -0.28 9.74 -2.49
N VAL A 24 -1.06 10.02 -1.44
CA VAL A 24 -0.99 9.31 -0.17
C VAL A 24 -2.17 8.34 -0.12
N TYR A 25 -1.87 7.08 0.18
CA TYR A 25 -2.86 6.03 0.29
C TYR A 25 -2.97 5.57 1.74
N GLU A 26 -4.11 4.99 2.09
CA GLU A 26 -4.29 4.33 3.37
C GLU A 26 -4.32 2.84 3.17
N ILE A 27 -3.63 2.12 4.04
CA ILE A 27 -3.59 0.66 3.99
C ILE A 27 -3.51 0.12 5.41
N GLN A 28 -4.15 -1.02 5.62
CA GLN A 28 -4.08 -1.73 6.89
C GLN A 28 -2.87 -2.65 6.89
N ALA A 29 -2.12 -2.65 7.98
CA ALA A 29 -1.03 -3.59 8.18
C ALA A 29 -1.57 -4.95 8.60
N ASP A 30 -0.82 -6.01 8.32
CA ASP A 30 -1.17 -7.35 8.75
C ASP A 30 -0.72 -7.64 10.19
N GLY A 31 -0.24 -6.63 10.87
CA GLY A 31 0.21 -6.74 12.25
C GLY A 31 0.40 -5.36 12.87
N SER A 32 1.12 -5.32 13.98
CA SER A 32 1.36 -4.09 14.73
C SER A 32 2.53 -3.30 14.13
N LEU A 33 2.36 -1.98 14.02
CA LEU A 33 3.43 -1.07 13.65
C LEU A 33 3.65 -0.06 14.76
N ALA A 34 4.90 0.32 14.97
CA ALA A 34 5.29 1.36 15.93
C ALA A 34 5.54 2.68 15.20
N GLN A 35 5.55 3.77 15.95
CA GLN A 35 5.82 5.09 15.39
C GLN A 35 7.19 5.17 14.72
N THR A 36 8.14 4.38 15.15
CA THR A 36 9.46 4.32 14.54
C THR A 36 9.44 3.76 13.12
N SER A 37 8.31 3.21 12.68
CA SER A 37 8.15 2.73 11.31
C SER A 37 8.00 3.84 10.27
N ILE A 38 7.77 5.07 10.69
CA ILE A 38 7.66 6.21 9.77
C ILE A 38 8.98 6.35 9.00
N GLY A 39 8.88 6.43 7.68
CA GLY A 39 10.04 6.50 6.78
C GLY A 39 10.57 5.15 6.34
N ASN A 40 10.11 4.07 6.94
CA ASN A 40 10.51 2.74 6.52
C ASN A 40 9.66 2.27 5.35
N GLU A 41 10.16 1.31 4.60
CA GLU A 41 9.49 0.76 3.43
C GLU A 41 9.11 -0.69 3.65
N TYR A 42 7.97 -1.06 3.10
CA TYR A 42 7.38 -2.38 3.26
C TYR A 42 6.83 -2.86 1.93
N ASN A 43 6.59 -4.15 1.82
CA ASN A 43 5.96 -4.75 0.66
C ASN A 43 4.49 -5.06 0.94
N PHE A 44 3.73 -5.26 -0.13
CA PHE A 44 2.36 -5.74 -0.02
C PHE A 44 2.34 -7.19 0.44
N SER A 45 1.29 -7.55 1.14
CA SER A 45 0.97 -8.95 1.38
C SER A 45 -0.50 -9.19 1.02
N ASN A 46 -0.86 -10.46 0.96
CA ASN A 46 -2.24 -10.88 0.67
C ASN A 46 -2.75 -10.28 -0.65
N ILE A 47 -1.88 -10.25 -1.66
CA ILE A 47 -2.23 -9.76 -3.00
C ILE A 47 -2.98 -10.87 -3.71
N THR A 48 -4.29 -10.89 -3.53
CA THR A 48 -5.17 -11.89 -4.13
C THR A 48 -6.23 -11.18 -4.95
N SER A 49 -7.14 -11.94 -5.54
CA SER A 49 -8.22 -11.37 -6.32
C SER A 49 -9.22 -10.57 -5.47
N GLY A 50 -9.07 -10.57 -4.17
CA GLY A 50 -9.98 -9.87 -3.27
C GLY A 50 -11.33 -10.58 -3.15
N SER A 51 -12.34 -9.85 -2.70
CA SER A 51 -13.68 -10.38 -2.54
C SER A 51 -14.54 -10.03 -3.75
N THR A 52 -15.07 -11.04 -4.43
CA THR A 52 -16.01 -10.81 -5.52
C THR A 52 -17.40 -10.41 -5.03
N THR A 53 -17.69 -10.69 -3.76
CA THR A 53 -18.97 -10.35 -3.14
C THR A 53 -19.04 -8.87 -2.77
N THR A 54 -17.99 -8.34 -2.13
CA THR A 54 -17.95 -6.96 -1.68
C THR A 54 -17.23 -6.03 -2.64
N GLY A 55 -16.44 -6.58 -3.56
CA GLY A 55 -15.60 -5.79 -4.47
C GLY A 55 -14.39 -5.17 -3.82
N LEU A 56 -14.04 -5.56 -2.61
CA LEU A 56 -12.94 -4.97 -1.86
C LEU A 56 -11.65 -5.76 -2.04
N SER A 57 -10.54 -5.03 -2.07
CA SER A 57 -9.21 -5.61 -2.06
C SER A 57 -8.88 -6.14 -0.66
N GLN A 58 -8.13 -7.23 -0.60
CA GLN A 58 -7.64 -7.80 0.65
C GLN A 58 -6.14 -7.51 0.84
N ALA A 59 -5.54 -6.70 -0.02
CA ALA A 59 -4.13 -6.37 0.09
C ALA A 59 -3.84 -5.62 1.38
N THR A 60 -2.76 -6.02 2.05
CA THR A 60 -2.31 -5.41 3.30
C THR A 60 -0.84 -5.07 3.22
N LEU A 61 -0.36 -4.28 4.17
CA LEU A 61 1.06 -4.00 4.34
C LEU A 61 1.68 -5.14 5.14
N ALA A 62 2.73 -5.74 4.61
CA ALA A 62 3.41 -6.86 5.26
C ALA A 62 4.41 -6.34 6.30
N VAL A 63 4.05 -6.42 7.57
CA VAL A 63 4.91 -5.92 8.66
C VAL A 63 6.26 -6.62 8.68
N ALA A 64 6.28 -7.91 8.34
CA ALA A 64 7.53 -8.69 8.33
C ALA A 64 8.46 -8.34 7.17
N SER A 65 8.01 -7.53 6.22
CA SER A 65 8.78 -7.18 5.03
C SER A 65 9.53 -5.86 5.15
N ALA A 66 9.75 -5.37 6.37
CA ALA A 66 10.48 -4.12 6.60
C ALA A 66 11.83 -4.15 5.88
N GLN A 67 12.08 -3.14 5.08
CA GLN A 67 13.31 -3.05 4.29
C GLN A 67 14.42 -2.42 5.15
N THR A 68 15.63 -2.90 4.97
CA THR A 68 16.77 -2.28 5.64
C THR A 68 17.12 -0.96 4.97
N ASN A 69 17.82 -0.11 5.71
CA ASN A 69 18.26 1.18 5.20
C ASN A 69 19.01 1.01 3.88
N GLY A 70 18.60 1.77 2.87
CA GLY A 70 19.20 1.73 1.54
C GLY A 70 18.59 0.71 0.59
N THR A 71 17.60 -0.05 1.00
CA THR A 71 16.90 -1.01 0.13
C THR A 71 15.55 -0.46 -0.31
N GLN A 72 14.97 -1.07 -1.34
CA GLN A 72 13.74 -0.60 -1.97
C GLN A 72 12.56 -1.45 -1.54
N GLY A 73 11.52 -0.79 -1.03
CA GLY A 73 10.22 -1.42 -0.78
C GLY A 73 9.16 -0.92 -1.75
N GLN A 74 7.97 -1.44 -1.63
CA GLN A 74 6.83 -1.06 -2.48
C GLN A 74 6.05 0.12 -1.91
N MET A 75 6.07 0.31 -0.60
CA MET A 75 5.36 1.38 0.09
C MET A 75 6.25 2.00 1.15
N ARG A 76 6.13 3.32 1.34
CA ARG A 76 6.79 4.02 2.45
C ARG A 76 5.73 4.54 3.40
N VAL A 77 5.89 4.23 4.68
CA VAL A 77 5.00 4.73 5.73
C VAL A 77 5.28 6.20 5.99
N VAL A 78 4.26 7.04 5.92
CA VAL A 78 4.36 8.48 6.16
C VAL A 78 3.76 8.87 7.47
N ASP A 79 2.61 8.29 7.85
CA ASP A 79 1.89 8.69 9.04
C ASP A 79 0.85 7.63 9.42
N LEU A 80 0.29 7.79 10.61
CA LEU A 80 -0.84 7.00 11.08
C LEU A 80 -2.13 7.59 10.52
N ALA A 81 -3.04 6.72 10.07
CA ALA A 81 -4.35 7.18 9.63
C ALA A 81 -5.15 7.72 10.84
N PRO A 82 -5.80 8.89 10.70
CA PRO A 82 -6.40 9.59 11.83
C PRO A 82 -7.79 9.06 12.19
N TYR A 83 -7.90 7.79 12.52
CA TYR A 83 -9.14 7.18 13.00
C TYR A 83 -9.13 7.10 14.53
N VAL A 84 -10.32 7.19 15.12
CA VAL A 84 -10.47 7.21 16.57
C VAL A 84 -9.91 5.95 17.23
N ASP A 85 -10.13 4.81 16.61
CA ASP A 85 -9.72 3.51 17.17
C ASP A 85 -8.38 3.04 16.62
N ASN A 86 -7.61 3.91 15.98
CA ASN A 86 -6.36 3.54 15.35
C ASN A 86 -5.20 4.24 16.05
N ALA A 87 -4.26 3.46 16.55
CA ALA A 87 -3.09 3.96 17.26
C ALA A 87 -1.87 3.11 16.93
N TRP A 88 -0.68 3.67 17.10
CA TRP A 88 0.55 2.91 16.97
C TRP A 88 0.56 1.76 17.98
N GLY A 89 0.92 0.59 17.49
CA GLY A 89 0.95 -0.61 18.32
C GLY A 89 -0.33 -1.43 18.32
N ASP A 90 -1.37 -0.98 17.65
CA ASP A 90 -2.59 -1.76 17.50
C ASP A 90 -2.33 -3.01 16.67
N ALA A 91 -3.16 -4.05 16.87
CA ALA A 91 -2.97 -5.35 16.21
C ALA A 91 -2.99 -5.24 14.69
N TYR A 92 -3.79 -4.34 14.15
CA TYR A 92 -3.90 -4.11 12.70
C TYR A 92 -3.86 -2.61 12.44
N THR A 93 -2.67 -2.03 12.56
CA THR A 93 -2.48 -0.59 12.42
C THR A 93 -2.80 -0.15 11.00
N ILE A 94 -3.61 0.91 10.87
CA ILE A 94 -3.91 1.52 9.56
C ILE A 94 -3.01 2.73 9.41
N VAL A 95 -2.24 2.75 8.32
CA VAL A 95 -1.24 3.80 8.09
C VAL A 95 -1.44 4.46 6.74
N ARG A 96 -0.91 5.66 6.61
CA ARG A 96 -0.82 6.36 5.34
C ARG A 96 0.54 6.08 4.73
N VAL A 97 0.53 5.75 3.44
CA VAL A 97 1.74 5.37 2.71
C VAL A 97 1.83 6.13 1.40
N THR A 98 3.05 6.26 0.90
CA THR A 98 3.30 6.70 -0.47
C THR A 98 3.98 5.57 -1.22
N LEU A 99 3.91 5.63 -2.55
CA LEU A 99 4.58 4.66 -3.40
C LEU A 99 5.93 5.26 -3.84
N PRO A 100 7.05 4.79 -3.30
CA PRO A 100 8.36 5.36 -3.61
C PRO A 100 8.88 4.95 -4.98
N TYR A 101 8.26 3.97 -5.61
CA TYR A 101 8.66 3.48 -6.92
C TYR A 101 7.45 3.45 -7.85
N VAL A 102 7.39 4.41 -8.76
CA VAL A 102 6.35 4.50 -9.78
C VAL A 102 7.02 4.63 -11.16
N GLN A 103 6.24 4.44 -12.20
CA GLN A 103 6.75 4.28 -13.56
C GLN A 103 7.63 5.44 -14.01
N PHE A 104 7.27 6.67 -13.65
CA PHE A 104 7.93 7.88 -14.16
C PHE A 104 8.83 8.56 -13.16
N VAL A 105 9.14 7.91 -12.06
CA VAL A 105 9.94 8.49 -10.97
C VAL A 105 11.02 7.50 -10.58
N ALA A 106 12.22 8.01 -10.35
CA ALA A 106 13.30 7.17 -9.85
C ALA A 106 12.95 6.58 -8.50
N ALA A 107 13.35 5.33 -8.29
CA ALA A 107 13.10 4.65 -7.03
C ALA A 107 13.81 5.36 -5.89
N THR A 108 13.13 5.45 -4.73
CA THR A 108 13.75 5.90 -3.49
C THR A 108 13.89 4.71 -2.56
N THR A 109 14.88 4.76 -1.69
CA THR A 109 15.18 3.64 -0.81
C THR A 109 14.75 3.96 0.62
N ALA A 110 14.66 2.90 1.46
CA ALA A 110 14.30 3.06 2.84
C ALA A 110 15.34 3.91 3.59
N VAL A 111 14.87 4.72 4.54
CA VAL A 111 15.72 5.64 5.29
C VAL A 111 15.88 5.23 6.74
N VAL A 112 15.20 4.17 7.17
CA VAL A 112 15.29 3.65 8.53
C VAL A 112 15.52 2.14 8.54
#